data_db71d63f43d592438c349ad0837b846c
#
_entry.id   db71d63f43d592438c349ad0837b846c
#
_cell.length_a   1.000
_cell.length_b   1.000
_cell.length_c   1.000
_cell.angle_alpha   90.00
_cell.angle_beta   90.00
_cell.angle_gamma   90.00
#
_symmetry.space_group_name_H-M   'P 1'
#
loop_
_entity.id
_entity.type
_entity.pdbx_description
1 polymer ?
#
loop_
_entity_poly.entity_id
_entity_poly.type
_entity_poly.pdbx_seq_one_letter_code
_entity_poly.pdbx_strand_id
1 'polypeptide(L)'
;MVETLEEEFLAYIKKMEALEEALALVYWDLRTGAPVKGMEGRSDVIGVLSEEIFNMQTSEEMAAFIAGLNQDKENLSEITRKTLEESQKTYDLNKKIPSKEYAEYTKLVAQAETAWTTAREQNDFAAFEPFLTKILEMKRKFVEYWGYEENKYDTLLDQYEPGVTVSVLDSVFEKVRDGIMAIREKIENEGVKPDATILNTKISEAKQKEFSIRILNKMGFDFEAGRLDETVHPFATGLNTGDVRITTRYNENDFKMAVFGTIHEGGHAIYEQNFDAALVGTPLANGASMGIHESQSLFYEIIIGSSLAFWKSNYADFQAITKPAFDQVKLEDFYRAVNISESSLIRIEADTLTYPLHIMIRYELEKALINGELEVKDLPKAWGDKYEEYLGIRPDNDTNGVLQDIHWAGGDFGYFPSYALGLMYAAQFFNQMQKEIPNIDAIIASDDYSELKIWLTEHVHKFGKTKKPLEILTDTTGEGLNPTYLLDLLEKRYAYVYQFNK
;
A
#
# COMPACT_ATOMS: atom_id res chain seq x y z
N MET A 1 29.36 -30.29 5.25
CA MET A 1 28.72 -30.23 3.91
C MET A 1 27.46 -29.38 3.90
N VAL A 2 26.52 -29.55 4.84
CA VAL A 2 25.32 -28.71 4.89
C VAL A 2 25.66 -27.28 5.33
N GLU A 3 26.47 -27.08 6.37
CA GLU A 3 26.93 -25.76 6.80
C GLU A 3 27.62 -24.98 5.66
N THR A 4 28.45 -25.65 4.86
CA THR A 4 29.13 -25.00 3.71
C THR A 4 28.12 -24.60 2.62
N LEU A 5 27.10 -25.42 2.35
CA LEU A 5 26.07 -25.11 1.35
C LEU A 5 25.15 -23.98 1.81
N GLU A 6 24.82 -23.93 3.11
CA GLU A 6 24.07 -22.85 3.74
C GLU A 6 24.82 -21.50 3.63
N GLU A 7 26.12 -21.49 3.96
CA GLU A 7 26.95 -20.30 3.83
C GLU A 7 27.08 -19.83 2.39
N GLU A 8 27.28 -20.73 1.43
CA GLU A 8 27.34 -20.43 -0.01
C GLU A 8 26.00 -19.85 -0.50
N PHE A 9 24.88 -20.44 -0.11
CA PHE A 9 23.53 -19.96 -0.44
C PHE A 9 23.31 -18.54 0.11
N LEU A 10 23.57 -18.30 1.39
CA LEU A 10 23.39 -16.97 1.98
C LEU A 10 24.33 -15.92 1.36
N ALA A 11 25.55 -16.30 0.98
CA ALA A 11 26.45 -15.40 0.25
C ALA A 11 25.92 -15.06 -1.16
N TYR A 12 25.30 -16.03 -1.84
CA TYR A 12 24.64 -15.83 -3.13
C TYR A 12 23.43 -14.90 -3.03
N ILE A 13 22.58 -15.13 -2.02
CA ILE A 13 21.43 -14.25 -1.70
C ILE A 13 21.91 -12.84 -1.39
N LYS A 14 22.90 -12.66 -0.52
CA LYS A 14 23.45 -11.35 -0.18
C LYS A 14 23.98 -10.58 -1.38
N LYS A 15 24.56 -11.27 -2.36
CA LYS A 15 24.99 -10.65 -3.63
C LYS A 15 23.77 -10.17 -4.43
N MET A 16 22.71 -10.95 -4.47
CA MET A 16 21.47 -10.60 -5.18
C MET A 16 20.79 -9.40 -4.52
N GLU A 17 20.67 -9.38 -3.19
CA GLU A 17 20.13 -8.23 -2.44
C GLU A 17 20.93 -6.93 -2.67
N ALA A 18 22.26 -7.03 -2.80
CA ALA A 18 23.09 -5.86 -3.13
C ALA A 18 22.81 -5.30 -4.54
N LEU A 19 22.43 -6.15 -5.49
CA LEU A 19 21.98 -5.72 -6.82
C LEU A 19 20.58 -5.10 -6.78
N GLU A 20 19.67 -5.66 -5.96
CA GLU A 20 18.33 -5.09 -5.71
C GLU A 20 18.44 -3.69 -5.09
N GLU A 21 19.31 -3.52 -4.08
CA GLU A 21 19.58 -2.21 -3.47
C GLU A 21 20.11 -1.20 -4.50
N ALA A 22 21.07 -1.62 -5.34
CA ALA A 22 21.59 -0.78 -6.41
C ALA A 22 20.48 -0.39 -7.42
N LEU A 23 19.61 -1.33 -7.77
CA LEU A 23 18.46 -1.10 -8.65
C LEU A 23 17.47 -0.11 -8.02
N ALA A 24 17.14 -0.28 -6.75
CA ALA A 24 16.25 0.62 -6.01
C ALA A 24 16.82 2.06 -5.99
N LEU A 25 18.13 2.22 -5.79
CA LEU A 25 18.78 3.52 -5.83
C LEU A 25 18.72 4.18 -7.22
N VAL A 26 18.85 3.41 -8.30
CA VAL A 26 18.70 3.91 -9.67
C VAL A 26 17.26 4.34 -9.93
N TYR A 27 16.26 3.58 -9.47
CA TYR A 27 14.85 3.97 -9.54
C TYR A 27 14.54 5.23 -8.74
N TRP A 28 15.13 5.35 -7.54
CA TRP A 28 15.01 6.57 -6.75
C TRP A 28 15.51 7.80 -7.51
N ASP A 29 16.72 7.72 -8.06
CA ASP A 29 17.31 8.81 -8.82
C ASP A 29 16.44 9.18 -10.04
N LEU A 30 15.96 8.18 -10.76
CA LEU A 30 15.08 8.38 -11.93
C LEU A 30 13.80 9.14 -11.59
N ARG A 31 13.21 8.88 -10.42
CA ARG A 31 11.93 9.47 -9.99
C ARG A 31 12.08 10.82 -9.27
N THR A 32 13.27 11.18 -8.83
CA THR A 32 13.51 12.38 -8.00
C THR A 32 14.47 13.37 -8.61
N GLY A 33 15.70 12.99 -8.88
CA GLY A 33 16.78 13.92 -9.19
C GLY A 33 17.50 13.73 -10.53
N ALA A 34 17.19 12.71 -11.30
CA ALA A 34 17.87 12.42 -12.55
C ALA A 34 17.62 13.53 -13.59
N PRO A 35 18.70 14.09 -14.20
CA PRO A 35 18.55 15.03 -15.31
C PRO A 35 17.83 14.38 -16.49
N VAL A 36 16.91 15.12 -17.13
CA VAL A 36 16.06 14.60 -18.24
C VAL A 36 16.90 13.95 -19.37
N LYS A 37 18.05 14.53 -19.70
CA LYS A 37 18.95 13.97 -20.73
C LYS A 37 19.65 12.66 -20.32
N GLY A 38 19.62 12.32 -19.03
CA GLY A 38 20.19 11.08 -18.49
C GLY A 38 19.19 9.93 -18.42
N MET A 39 17.89 10.16 -18.66
CA MET A 39 16.84 9.16 -18.44
C MET A 39 16.99 7.91 -19.32
N GLU A 40 17.38 8.08 -20.60
CA GLU A 40 17.60 6.94 -21.49
C GLU A 40 18.71 6.02 -20.95
N GLY A 41 19.86 6.57 -20.58
CA GLY A 41 20.95 5.80 -19.97
C GLY A 41 20.57 5.17 -18.61
N ARG A 42 19.68 5.81 -17.82
CA ARG A 42 19.13 5.20 -16.59
C ARG A 42 18.27 3.98 -16.89
N SER A 43 17.45 4.05 -17.93
CA SER A 43 16.62 2.91 -18.36
C SER A 43 17.49 1.73 -18.80
N ASP A 44 18.59 1.96 -19.48
CA ASP A 44 19.54 0.90 -19.86
C ASP A 44 20.17 0.24 -18.62
N VAL A 45 20.59 1.04 -17.63
CA VAL A 45 21.13 0.51 -16.35
C VAL A 45 20.11 -0.32 -15.61
N ILE A 46 18.85 0.14 -15.51
CA ILE A 46 17.75 -0.63 -14.94
C ILE A 46 17.59 -1.97 -15.65
N GLY A 47 17.60 -1.96 -16.99
CA GLY A 47 17.49 -3.19 -17.78
C GLY A 47 18.60 -4.20 -17.46
N VAL A 48 19.84 -3.75 -17.41
CA VAL A 48 21.01 -4.62 -17.11
C VAL A 48 20.92 -5.20 -15.69
N LEU A 49 20.62 -4.38 -14.68
CA LEU A 49 20.50 -4.84 -13.29
C LEU A 49 19.34 -5.83 -13.14
N SER A 50 18.19 -5.52 -13.71
CA SER A 50 17.01 -6.39 -13.66
C SER A 50 17.26 -7.74 -14.34
N GLU A 51 17.95 -7.76 -15.49
CA GLU A 51 18.34 -8.99 -16.18
C GLU A 51 19.28 -9.84 -15.33
N GLU A 52 20.30 -9.23 -14.71
CA GLU A 52 21.23 -9.96 -13.85
C GLU A 52 20.53 -10.57 -12.63
N ILE A 53 19.65 -9.80 -11.95
CA ILE A 53 18.87 -10.29 -10.83
C ILE A 53 17.98 -11.46 -11.26
N PHE A 54 17.23 -11.31 -12.36
CA PHE A 54 16.38 -12.37 -12.89
C PHE A 54 17.19 -13.63 -13.24
N ASN A 55 18.36 -13.47 -13.85
CA ASN A 55 19.25 -14.58 -14.17
C ASN A 55 19.74 -15.29 -12.90
N MET A 56 20.07 -14.55 -11.84
CA MET A 56 20.43 -15.14 -10.56
C MET A 56 19.24 -15.91 -9.93
N GLN A 57 18.05 -15.30 -9.91
CA GLN A 57 16.83 -15.92 -9.36
C GLN A 57 16.46 -17.24 -10.06
N THR A 58 16.77 -17.37 -11.35
CA THR A 58 16.38 -18.53 -12.19
C THR A 58 17.53 -19.43 -12.64
N SER A 59 18.73 -19.23 -12.06
CA SER A 59 19.95 -19.96 -12.45
C SER A 59 19.91 -21.45 -12.06
N GLU A 60 20.78 -22.24 -12.71
CA GLU A 60 21.04 -23.63 -12.29
C GLU A 60 21.72 -23.70 -10.91
N GLU A 61 22.46 -22.65 -10.51
CA GLU A 61 23.05 -22.54 -9.18
C GLU A 61 21.97 -22.37 -8.12
N MET A 62 20.98 -21.49 -8.34
CA MET A 62 19.82 -21.34 -7.47
C MET A 62 19.03 -22.67 -7.38
N ALA A 63 18.82 -23.35 -8.50
CA ALA A 63 18.18 -24.66 -8.52
C ALA A 63 18.94 -25.69 -7.67
N ALA A 64 20.27 -25.68 -7.73
CA ALA A 64 21.12 -26.57 -6.93
C ALA A 64 21.04 -26.26 -5.42
N PHE A 65 21.03 -24.99 -5.04
CA PHE A 65 20.81 -24.56 -3.64
C PHE A 65 19.46 -25.05 -3.14
N ILE A 66 18.38 -24.77 -3.89
CA ILE A 66 17.02 -25.20 -3.53
C ILE A 66 16.96 -26.73 -3.36
N ALA A 67 17.48 -27.50 -4.31
CA ALA A 67 17.46 -28.95 -4.25
C ALA A 67 18.31 -29.52 -3.10
N GLY A 68 19.50 -28.94 -2.85
CA GLY A 68 20.41 -29.39 -1.82
C GLY A 68 19.93 -29.07 -0.40
N LEU A 69 19.48 -27.84 -0.15
CA LEU A 69 19.05 -27.40 1.17
C LEU A 69 17.70 -28.01 1.58
N ASN A 70 16.80 -28.28 0.63
CA ASN A 70 15.53 -28.97 0.94
C ASN A 70 15.73 -30.41 1.45
N GLN A 71 16.89 -31.07 1.19
CA GLN A 71 17.15 -32.42 1.69
C GLN A 71 17.36 -32.44 3.22
N ASP A 72 17.76 -31.31 3.81
CA ASP A 72 18.02 -31.20 5.25
C ASP A 72 17.36 -29.96 5.87
N LYS A 73 16.19 -29.58 5.33
CA LYS A 73 15.45 -28.34 5.64
C LYS A 73 15.21 -28.15 7.14
N GLU A 74 14.93 -29.24 7.85
CA GLU A 74 14.61 -29.22 9.30
C GLU A 74 15.83 -28.85 10.19
N ASN A 75 17.04 -28.99 9.68
CA ASN A 75 18.27 -28.66 10.39
C ASN A 75 18.83 -27.28 10.04
N LEU A 76 18.23 -26.59 9.08
CA LEU A 76 18.61 -25.20 8.73
C LEU A 76 18.23 -24.22 9.84
N SER A 77 18.97 -23.12 9.94
CA SER A 77 18.53 -21.98 10.74
C SER A 77 17.17 -21.48 10.28
N GLU A 78 16.39 -20.87 11.17
CA GLU A 78 15.07 -20.34 10.80
C GLU A 78 15.17 -19.32 9.65
N ILE A 79 16.16 -18.43 9.70
CA ILE A 79 16.39 -17.43 8.65
C ILE A 79 16.71 -18.09 7.33
N THR A 80 17.64 -19.06 7.31
CA THR A 80 17.98 -19.78 6.07
C THR A 80 16.79 -20.52 5.51
N ARG A 81 16.03 -21.20 6.36
CA ARG A 81 14.82 -21.94 5.93
C ARG A 81 13.79 -21.01 5.32
N LYS A 82 13.50 -19.86 5.93
CA LYS A 82 12.57 -18.85 5.40
C LYS A 82 13.08 -18.20 4.13
N THR A 83 14.37 -17.86 4.08
CA THR A 83 15.03 -17.37 2.86
C THR A 83 14.92 -18.37 1.71
N LEU A 84 15.13 -19.66 2.01
CA LEU A 84 14.97 -20.75 1.03
C LEU A 84 13.51 -20.84 0.54
N GLU A 85 12.52 -20.71 1.42
CA GLU A 85 11.09 -20.73 1.04
C GLU A 85 10.75 -19.57 0.10
N GLU A 86 11.20 -18.36 0.39
CA GLU A 86 10.99 -17.19 -0.49
C GLU A 86 11.73 -17.32 -1.82
N SER A 87 12.98 -17.76 -1.80
CA SER A 87 13.77 -17.96 -3.00
C SER A 87 13.17 -19.06 -3.90
N GLN A 88 12.68 -20.15 -3.31
CA GLN A 88 11.99 -21.20 -4.04
C GLN A 88 10.68 -20.71 -4.64
N LYS A 89 9.88 -19.95 -3.90
CA LYS A 89 8.63 -19.33 -4.41
C LYS A 89 8.93 -18.49 -5.65
N THR A 90 9.92 -17.61 -5.57
CA THR A 90 10.34 -16.74 -6.68
C THR A 90 10.85 -17.55 -7.88
N TYR A 91 11.72 -18.55 -7.63
CA TYR A 91 12.23 -19.44 -8.65
C TYR A 91 11.10 -20.16 -9.39
N ASP A 92 10.17 -20.77 -8.65
CA ASP A 92 9.06 -21.55 -9.21
C ASP A 92 8.12 -20.67 -10.04
N LEU A 93 7.78 -19.47 -9.55
CA LEU A 93 6.94 -18.52 -10.30
C LEU A 93 7.59 -18.13 -11.63
N ASN A 94 8.87 -17.81 -11.62
CA ASN A 94 9.60 -17.37 -12.81
C ASN A 94 9.84 -18.53 -13.80
N LYS A 95 10.17 -19.73 -13.32
CA LYS A 95 10.46 -20.90 -14.19
C LYS A 95 9.23 -21.52 -14.82
N LYS A 96 8.04 -21.38 -14.22
CA LYS A 96 6.79 -21.93 -14.78
C LYS A 96 6.33 -21.19 -16.03
N ILE A 97 6.75 -19.96 -16.26
CA ILE A 97 6.41 -19.20 -17.45
C ILE A 97 7.49 -19.43 -18.52
N PRO A 98 7.13 -19.84 -19.75
CA PRO A 98 8.09 -19.91 -20.85
C PRO A 98 8.73 -18.55 -21.12
N SER A 99 10.06 -18.48 -21.19
CA SER A 99 10.83 -17.23 -21.32
C SER A 99 10.37 -16.37 -22.50
N LYS A 100 9.95 -17.00 -23.62
CA LYS A 100 9.41 -16.27 -24.77
C LYS A 100 8.11 -15.54 -24.43
N GLU A 101 7.21 -16.19 -23.70
CA GLU A 101 5.92 -15.60 -23.30
C GLU A 101 6.12 -14.50 -22.26
N TYR A 102 7.07 -14.69 -21.34
CA TYR A 102 7.43 -13.65 -20.38
C TYR A 102 7.98 -12.39 -21.08
N ALA A 103 8.88 -12.56 -22.06
CA ALA A 103 9.39 -11.44 -22.84
C ALA A 103 8.29 -10.73 -23.67
N GLU A 104 7.34 -11.50 -24.24
CA GLU A 104 6.18 -10.95 -24.94
C GLU A 104 5.29 -10.14 -23.97
N TYR A 105 5.06 -10.67 -22.77
CA TYR A 105 4.28 -10.01 -21.73
C TYR A 105 4.93 -8.70 -21.26
N THR A 106 6.23 -8.71 -20.95
CA THR A 106 6.95 -7.50 -20.51
C THR A 106 6.89 -6.38 -21.57
N LYS A 107 7.07 -6.76 -22.85
CA LYS A 107 6.91 -5.80 -23.96
C LYS A 107 5.48 -5.27 -24.07
N LEU A 108 4.49 -6.14 -23.90
CA LEU A 108 3.07 -5.76 -23.96
C LEU A 108 2.72 -4.76 -22.86
N VAL A 109 3.17 -5.00 -21.60
CA VAL A 109 2.95 -4.12 -20.45
C VAL A 109 3.54 -2.73 -20.71
N ALA A 110 4.80 -2.63 -21.16
CA ALA A 110 5.42 -1.35 -21.47
C ALA A 110 4.67 -0.56 -22.57
N GLN A 111 4.14 -1.26 -23.56
CA GLN A 111 3.29 -0.65 -24.60
C GLN A 111 1.91 -0.23 -24.06
N ALA A 112 1.34 -1.04 -23.17
CA ALA A 112 0.04 -0.79 -22.56
C ALA A 112 0.05 0.43 -21.63
N GLU A 113 1.10 0.64 -20.84
CA GLU A 113 1.25 1.84 -20.00
C GLU A 113 1.29 3.12 -20.84
N THR A 114 2.03 3.09 -21.96
CA THR A 114 2.06 4.22 -22.91
C THR A 114 0.70 4.44 -23.55
N ALA A 115 0.03 3.37 -23.98
CA ALA A 115 -1.30 3.44 -24.58
C ALA A 115 -2.34 3.92 -23.58
N TRP A 116 -2.27 3.48 -22.32
CA TRP A 116 -3.14 3.92 -21.23
C TRP A 116 -3.00 5.42 -20.96
N THR A 117 -1.77 5.95 -20.89
CA THR A 117 -1.53 7.39 -20.71
C THR A 117 -2.25 8.20 -21.80
N THR A 118 -2.06 7.80 -23.05
CA THR A 118 -2.70 8.47 -24.20
C THR A 118 -4.24 8.34 -24.18
N ALA A 119 -4.74 7.12 -23.92
CA ALA A 119 -6.18 6.86 -23.86
C ALA A 119 -6.86 7.65 -22.73
N ARG A 120 -6.21 7.76 -21.57
CA ARG A 120 -6.69 8.56 -20.44
C ARG A 120 -6.76 10.04 -20.78
N GLU A 121 -5.73 10.61 -21.42
CA GLU A 121 -5.69 12.01 -21.86
C GLU A 121 -6.78 12.32 -22.91
N GLN A 122 -7.05 11.36 -23.79
CA GLN A 122 -8.03 11.49 -24.87
C GLN A 122 -9.44 11.03 -24.49
N ASN A 123 -9.62 10.49 -23.29
CA ASN A 123 -10.88 9.88 -22.84
C ASN A 123 -11.38 8.80 -23.81
N ASP A 124 -10.49 7.88 -24.20
CA ASP A 124 -10.73 6.85 -25.21
C ASP A 124 -10.37 5.46 -24.70
N PHE A 125 -11.30 4.80 -23.99
CA PHE A 125 -11.11 3.44 -23.53
C PHE A 125 -10.93 2.45 -24.69
N ALA A 126 -11.59 2.67 -25.82
CA ALA A 126 -11.50 1.77 -26.98
C ALA A 126 -10.07 1.66 -27.54
N ALA A 127 -9.26 2.71 -27.42
CA ALA A 127 -7.84 2.68 -27.78
C ALA A 127 -7.01 1.82 -26.81
N PHE A 128 -7.40 1.72 -25.55
CA PHE A 128 -6.70 0.91 -24.51
C PHE A 128 -7.22 -0.54 -24.45
N GLU A 129 -8.48 -0.79 -24.74
CA GLU A 129 -9.15 -2.09 -24.67
C GLU A 129 -8.34 -3.26 -25.26
N PRO A 130 -7.73 -3.16 -26.47
CA PRO A 130 -6.96 -4.26 -27.06
C PRO A 130 -5.73 -4.66 -26.26
N PHE A 131 -5.08 -3.70 -25.59
CA PHE A 131 -3.94 -3.96 -24.71
C PHE A 131 -4.38 -4.67 -23.44
N LEU A 132 -5.41 -4.17 -22.77
CA LEU A 132 -5.97 -4.77 -21.58
C LEU A 132 -6.47 -6.20 -21.83
N THR A 133 -7.13 -6.44 -22.96
CA THR A 133 -7.57 -7.78 -23.36
C THR A 133 -6.41 -8.76 -23.45
N LYS A 134 -5.32 -8.37 -24.12
CA LYS A 134 -4.13 -9.22 -24.25
C LYS A 134 -3.43 -9.45 -22.92
N ILE A 135 -3.33 -8.42 -22.06
CA ILE A 135 -2.77 -8.58 -20.72
C ILE A 135 -3.58 -9.61 -19.93
N LEU A 136 -4.90 -9.52 -19.94
CA LEU A 136 -5.79 -10.47 -19.26
C LEU A 136 -5.66 -11.90 -19.80
N GLU A 137 -5.59 -12.06 -21.12
CA GLU A 137 -5.36 -13.37 -21.74
C GLU A 137 -4.04 -14.00 -21.25
N MET A 138 -2.97 -13.21 -21.19
CA MET A 138 -1.67 -13.67 -20.69
C MET A 138 -1.69 -13.95 -19.20
N LYS A 139 -2.31 -13.07 -18.39
CA LYS A 139 -2.47 -13.31 -16.93
C LYS A 139 -3.26 -14.57 -16.63
N ARG A 140 -4.38 -14.80 -17.31
CA ARG A 140 -5.15 -16.06 -17.20
C ARG A 140 -4.30 -17.27 -17.53
N LYS A 141 -3.46 -17.17 -18.59
CA LYS A 141 -2.54 -18.23 -18.97
C LYS A 141 -1.45 -18.48 -17.92
N PHE A 142 -0.90 -17.41 -17.35
CA PHE A 142 0.08 -17.54 -16.27
C PHE A 142 -0.53 -18.17 -15.01
N VAL A 143 -1.77 -17.84 -14.67
CA VAL A 143 -2.50 -18.52 -13.59
C VAL A 143 -2.60 -20.03 -13.83
N GLU A 144 -2.86 -20.46 -15.07
CA GLU A 144 -2.86 -21.91 -15.41
C GLU A 144 -1.46 -22.55 -15.24
N TYR A 145 -0.38 -21.82 -15.54
CA TYR A 145 0.99 -22.31 -15.31
C TYR A 145 1.36 -22.40 -13.84
N TRP A 146 0.97 -21.40 -13.07
CA TRP A 146 1.22 -21.37 -11.61
C TRP A 146 0.35 -22.38 -10.87
N GLY A 147 -0.86 -22.60 -11.36
CA GLY A 147 -1.90 -23.39 -10.71
C GLY A 147 -2.77 -22.58 -9.77
N TYR A 148 -3.96 -23.08 -9.51
CA TYR A 148 -4.92 -22.50 -8.54
C TYR A 148 -5.74 -23.66 -7.92
N GLU A 149 -6.30 -23.43 -6.73
CA GLU A 149 -7.14 -24.43 -6.05
C GLU A 149 -8.63 -24.17 -6.32
N GLU A 150 -9.20 -23.14 -5.69
CA GLU A 150 -10.64 -22.84 -5.79
C GLU A 150 -10.93 -21.73 -6.79
N ASN A 151 -10.20 -20.61 -6.72
CA ASN A 151 -10.43 -19.44 -7.54
C ASN A 151 -9.14 -19.00 -8.25
N LYS A 152 -9.25 -18.70 -9.55
CA LYS A 152 -8.10 -18.23 -10.34
C LYS A 152 -7.49 -16.93 -9.79
N TYR A 153 -8.31 -16.08 -9.22
CA TYR A 153 -7.89 -14.82 -8.65
C TYR A 153 -7.01 -15.00 -7.39
N ASP A 154 -7.17 -16.10 -6.64
CA ASP A 154 -6.34 -16.40 -5.46
C ASP A 154 -4.84 -16.45 -5.79
N THR A 155 -4.49 -16.97 -6.95
CA THR A 155 -3.09 -17.07 -7.42
C THR A 155 -2.46 -15.70 -7.65
N LEU A 156 -3.25 -14.72 -8.12
CA LEU A 156 -2.80 -13.34 -8.29
C LEU A 156 -2.74 -12.59 -6.95
N LEU A 157 -3.74 -12.81 -6.11
CA LEU A 157 -3.82 -12.24 -4.78
C LEU A 157 -2.64 -12.68 -3.90
N ASP A 158 -2.23 -13.96 -3.96
CA ASP A 158 -1.10 -14.51 -3.17
C ASP A 158 0.25 -13.84 -3.49
N GLN A 159 0.37 -13.16 -4.62
CA GLN A 159 1.58 -12.39 -4.95
C GLN A 159 1.72 -11.13 -4.09
N TYR A 160 0.61 -10.56 -3.62
CA TYR A 160 0.57 -9.34 -2.82
C TYR A 160 0.18 -9.60 -1.36
N GLU A 161 -0.71 -10.58 -1.12
CA GLU A 161 -1.26 -10.95 0.19
C GLU A 161 -1.15 -12.47 0.41
N PRO A 162 0.05 -13.01 0.70
CA PRO A 162 0.27 -14.44 0.84
C PRO A 162 -0.68 -15.09 1.85
N GLY A 163 -1.47 -16.07 1.36
CA GLY A 163 -2.41 -16.83 2.19
C GLY A 163 -3.79 -16.19 2.39
N VAL A 164 -4.04 -15.01 1.81
CA VAL A 164 -5.40 -14.44 1.73
C VAL A 164 -6.09 -14.98 0.47
N THR A 165 -7.37 -15.36 0.58
CA THR A 165 -8.15 -15.95 -0.50
C THR A 165 -9.40 -15.14 -0.82
N VAL A 166 -9.99 -15.37 -2.00
CA VAL A 166 -11.29 -14.80 -2.41
C VAL A 166 -12.37 -15.12 -1.37
N SER A 167 -12.38 -16.33 -0.81
CA SER A 167 -13.35 -16.71 0.23
C SER A 167 -13.26 -15.81 1.47
N VAL A 168 -12.05 -15.47 1.90
CA VAL A 168 -11.83 -14.52 3.01
C VAL A 168 -12.28 -13.12 2.61
N LEU A 169 -11.86 -12.64 1.42
CA LEU A 169 -12.20 -11.30 0.95
C LEU A 169 -13.70 -11.10 0.77
N ASP A 170 -14.40 -12.02 0.13
CA ASP A 170 -15.84 -11.92 -0.10
C ASP A 170 -16.58 -11.77 1.24
N SER A 171 -16.25 -12.61 2.24
CA SER A 171 -16.88 -12.55 3.57
C SER A 171 -16.60 -11.23 4.31
N VAL A 172 -15.38 -10.72 4.21
CA VAL A 172 -14.95 -9.52 4.95
C VAL A 172 -15.45 -8.26 4.25
N PHE A 173 -15.33 -8.18 2.94
CA PHE A 173 -15.73 -7.01 2.16
C PHE A 173 -17.26 -6.81 2.17
N GLU A 174 -18.06 -7.88 2.16
CA GLU A 174 -19.50 -7.76 2.34
C GLU A 174 -19.85 -7.04 3.65
N LYS A 175 -19.25 -7.46 4.77
CA LYS A 175 -19.49 -6.84 6.08
C LYS A 175 -19.03 -5.37 6.12
N VAL A 176 -17.86 -5.08 5.55
CA VAL A 176 -17.33 -3.70 5.51
C VAL A 176 -18.20 -2.81 4.65
N ARG A 177 -18.62 -3.28 3.47
CA ARG A 177 -19.55 -2.55 2.60
C ARG A 177 -20.84 -2.21 3.33
N ASP A 178 -21.49 -3.22 3.91
CA ASP A 178 -22.78 -3.05 4.57
C ASP A 178 -22.67 -2.11 5.79
N GLY A 179 -21.59 -2.21 6.55
CA GLY A 179 -21.30 -1.31 7.67
C GLY A 179 -21.03 0.13 7.21
N ILE A 180 -20.26 0.34 6.16
CA ILE A 180 -20.02 1.67 5.57
C ILE A 180 -21.33 2.27 5.05
N MET A 181 -22.14 1.49 4.34
CA MET A 181 -23.43 1.96 3.83
C MET A 181 -24.37 2.38 4.98
N ALA A 182 -24.41 1.64 6.09
CA ALA A 182 -25.17 2.00 7.27
C ALA A 182 -24.70 3.31 7.92
N ILE A 183 -23.38 3.53 8.00
CA ILE A 183 -22.81 4.80 8.51
C ILE A 183 -23.18 5.95 7.58
N ARG A 184 -23.07 5.77 6.26
CA ARG A 184 -23.45 6.80 5.27
C ARG A 184 -24.93 7.15 5.35
N GLU A 185 -25.80 6.18 5.53
CA GLU A 185 -27.24 6.41 5.75
C GLU A 185 -27.50 7.27 6.99
N LYS A 186 -26.81 7.00 8.10
CA LYS A 186 -26.89 7.85 9.31
C LYS A 186 -26.40 9.28 9.05
N ILE A 187 -25.29 9.43 8.32
CA ILE A 187 -24.75 10.75 7.93
C ILE A 187 -25.79 11.53 7.12
N GLU A 188 -26.42 10.88 6.15
CA GLU A 188 -27.41 11.52 5.26
C GLU A 188 -28.68 11.92 5.99
N ASN A 189 -29.20 11.05 6.86
CA ASN A 189 -30.49 11.25 7.51
C ASN A 189 -30.40 12.13 8.77
N GLU A 190 -29.30 12.07 9.51
CA GLU A 190 -29.18 12.69 10.85
C GLU A 190 -27.99 13.63 10.97
N GLY A 191 -27.06 13.61 10.01
CA GLY A 191 -25.78 14.27 10.12
C GLY A 191 -25.84 15.79 9.88
N VAL A 192 -25.00 16.53 10.63
CA VAL A 192 -24.74 17.94 10.40
C VAL A 192 -23.44 18.08 9.60
N LYS A 193 -23.56 18.44 8.33
CA LYS A 193 -22.38 18.59 7.43
C LYS A 193 -21.38 19.60 7.97
N PRO A 194 -20.08 19.24 8.05
CA PRO A 194 -19.02 20.19 8.38
C PRO A 194 -18.87 21.28 7.33
N ASP A 195 -18.37 22.44 7.74
CA ASP A 195 -17.95 23.50 6.81
C ASP A 195 -16.52 23.22 6.31
N ALA A 196 -16.40 22.64 5.12
CA ALA A 196 -15.12 22.36 4.49
C ALA A 196 -14.46 23.60 3.86
N THR A 197 -15.15 24.74 3.75
CA THR A 197 -14.59 25.96 3.14
C THR A 197 -13.40 26.52 3.90
N ILE A 198 -13.29 26.21 5.19
CA ILE A 198 -12.13 26.57 6.02
C ILE A 198 -10.81 25.94 5.55
N LEU A 199 -10.88 24.84 4.79
CA LEU A 199 -9.72 24.16 4.22
C LEU A 199 -9.20 24.82 2.94
N ASN A 200 -10.00 25.70 2.31
CA ASN A 200 -9.64 26.45 1.10
C ASN A 200 -8.68 27.62 1.43
N THR A 201 -7.68 27.35 2.22
CA THR A 201 -6.73 28.35 2.72
C THR A 201 -5.34 28.03 2.20
N LYS A 202 -4.67 29.06 1.65
CA LYS A 202 -3.31 28.89 1.15
C LYS A 202 -2.30 28.77 2.29
N ILE A 203 -1.47 27.74 2.23
CA ILE A 203 -0.33 27.52 3.12
C ILE A 203 0.92 27.34 2.27
N SER A 204 1.93 28.17 2.48
CA SER A 204 3.18 28.08 1.72
C SER A 204 3.85 26.71 1.93
N GLU A 205 4.55 26.22 0.91
CA GLU A 205 5.29 24.96 0.93
C GLU A 205 6.24 24.86 2.12
N ALA A 206 6.96 25.94 2.43
CA ALA A 206 7.87 25.99 3.57
C ALA A 206 7.18 25.69 4.91
N LYS A 207 5.95 26.18 5.11
CA LYS A 207 5.16 25.94 6.33
C LYS A 207 4.61 24.52 6.38
N GLN A 208 4.18 23.98 5.23
CA GLN A 208 3.79 22.58 5.13
C GLN A 208 4.96 21.67 5.47
N LYS A 209 6.14 21.95 4.93
CA LYS A 209 7.38 21.19 5.19
C LYS A 209 7.79 21.25 6.67
N GLU A 210 7.73 22.43 7.29
CA GLU A 210 8.04 22.59 8.71
C GLU A 210 7.15 21.74 9.59
N PHE A 211 5.85 21.75 9.35
CA PHE A 211 4.90 20.91 10.09
C PHE A 211 5.12 19.41 9.81
N SER A 212 5.32 19.01 8.57
CA SER A 212 5.57 17.62 8.18
C SER A 212 6.82 17.04 8.86
N ILE A 213 7.93 17.78 8.87
CA ILE A 213 9.17 17.35 9.55
C ILE A 213 8.93 17.23 11.07
N ARG A 214 8.19 18.16 11.67
CA ARG A 214 7.85 18.08 13.09
C ARG A 214 7.08 16.79 13.41
N ILE A 215 6.10 16.42 12.58
CA ILE A 215 5.31 15.21 12.83
C ILE A 215 6.15 13.94 12.59
N LEU A 216 6.98 13.88 11.55
CA LEU A 216 7.89 12.76 11.33
C LEU A 216 8.80 12.51 12.55
N ASN A 217 9.34 13.56 13.16
CA ASN A 217 10.13 13.44 14.39
C ASN A 217 9.30 12.86 15.55
N LYS A 218 8.03 13.30 15.73
CA LYS A 218 7.13 12.73 16.76
C LYS A 218 6.81 11.25 16.51
N MET A 219 6.65 10.85 15.26
CA MET A 219 6.43 9.47 14.85
C MET A 219 7.65 8.59 15.13
N GLY A 220 8.83 9.19 15.23
CA GLY A 220 10.10 8.50 15.42
C GLY A 220 10.71 8.01 14.10
N PHE A 221 10.43 8.71 12.97
CA PHE A 221 11.18 8.53 11.74
C PHE A 221 12.65 8.91 11.96
N ASP A 222 13.55 8.00 11.63
CA ASP A 222 14.99 8.23 11.80
C ASP A 222 15.57 8.92 10.55
N PHE A 223 15.88 10.21 10.69
CA PHE A 223 16.51 11.00 9.63
C PHE A 223 17.99 10.68 9.40
N GLU A 224 18.65 9.90 10.29
CA GLU A 224 19.99 9.37 10.02
C GLU A 224 19.93 8.09 9.16
N ALA A 225 18.77 7.40 9.17
CA ALA A 225 18.48 6.23 8.36
C ALA A 225 17.47 6.52 7.23
N GLY A 226 17.26 7.80 6.87
CA GLY A 226 16.32 8.16 5.82
C GLY A 226 16.32 9.66 5.50
N ARG A 227 15.50 10.02 4.52
CA ARG A 227 15.37 11.42 4.05
C ARG A 227 13.98 11.67 3.47
N LEU A 228 13.58 12.94 3.47
CA LEU A 228 12.36 13.45 2.83
C LEU A 228 12.73 14.31 1.63
N ASP A 229 12.28 13.92 0.44
CA ASP A 229 12.46 14.65 -0.81
C ASP A 229 11.11 15.00 -1.46
N GLU A 230 11.14 15.74 -2.55
CA GLU A 230 9.95 16.16 -3.29
C GLU A 230 9.83 15.38 -4.62
N THR A 231 8.60 14.98 -4.96
CA THR A 231 8.30 14.34 -6.24
C THR A 231 6.87 14.62 -6.69
N VAL A 232 6.55 14.31 -7.94
CA VAL A 232 5.20 14.49 -8.49
C VAL A 232 4.20 13.50 -7.88
N HIS A 233 4.64 12.27 -7.62
CA HIS A 233 3.83 11.20 -7.02
C HIS A 233 4.57 10.68 -5.79
N PRO A 234 4.15 11.05 -4.57
CA PRO A 234 4.77 10.58 -3.32
C PRO A 234 4.90 9.07 -3.24
N PHE A 235 6.00 8.61 -2.66
CA PHE A 235 6.28 7.20 -2.42
C PHE A 235 7.35 7.03 -1.33
N ALA A 236 7.37 5.86 -0.69
CA ALA A 236 8.46 5.39 0.15
C ALA A 236 9.29 4.34 -0.60
N THR A 237 10.58 4.27 -0.31
CA THR A 237 11.49 3.26 -0.83
C THR A 237 12.55 2.93 0.21
N GLY A 238 12.62 1.68 0.63
CA GLY A 238 13.75 1.13 1.38
C GLY A 238 14.83 0.62 0.44
N LEU A 239 16.06 1.10 0.64
CA LEU A 239 17.24 0.51 0.03
C LEU A 239 17.76 -0.61 0.95
N ASN A 240 17.82 -0.28 2.23
CA ASN A 240 18.03 -1.20 3.34
C ASN A 240 17.51 -0.52 4.61
N THR A 241 17.52 -1.19 5.77
CA THR A 241 16.99 -0.65 7.03
C THR A 241 17.68 0.64 7.50
N GLY A 242 18.88 0.92 7.03
CA GLY A 242 19.67 2.14 7.31
C GLY A 242 19.54 3.23 6.24
N ASP A 243 18.79 3.00 5.15
CA ASP A 243 18.51 3.99 4.11
C ASP A 243 17.09 3.79 3.55
N VAL A 244 16.09 4.34 4.25
CA VAL A 244 14.69 4.32 3.84
C VAL A 244 14.24 5.73 3.52
N ARG A 245 13.89 5.98 2.26
CA ARG A 245 13.61 7.31 1.72
C ARG A 245 12.14 7.50 1.47
N ILE A 246 11.65 8.68 1.80
CA ILE A 246 10.26 9.09 1.54
C ILE A 246 10.22 10.35 0.69
N THR A 247 9.14 10.50 -0.05
CA THR A 247 8.88 11.70 -0.83
C THR A 247 7.54 12.30 -0.48
N THR A 248 7.37 13.58 -0.77
CA THR A 248 6.11 14.30 -0.63
C THR A 248 5.90 15.25 -1.80
N ARG A 249 4.69 15.81 -1.89
CA ARG A 249 4.36 16.87 -2.82
C ARG A 249 3.65 17.98 -2.09
N TYR A 250 4.21 19.19 -2.17
CA TYR A 250 3.58 20.37 -1.60
C TYR A 250 2.63 21.02 -2.59
N ASN A 251 1.48 21.46 -2.09
CA ASN A 251 0.51 22.25 -2.84
C ASN A 251 -0.04 23.37 -1.94
N GLU A 252 0.22 24.62 -2.29
CA GLU A 252 -0.23 25.75 -1.47
C GLU A 252 -1.74 25.83 -1.29
N ASN A 253 -2.51 25.25 -2.22
CA ASN A 253 -3.97 25.24 -2.17
C ASN A 253 -4.57 24.00 -1.51
N ASP A 254 -3.75 22.99 -1.21
CA ASP A 254 -4.17 21.75 -0.55
C ASP A 254 -3.06 21.20 0.37
N PHE A 255 -3.03 21.69 1.59
CA PHE A 255 -2.06 21.25 2.58
C PHE A 255 -2.24 19.80 3.03
N LYS A 256 -3.45 19.24 2.88
CA LYS A 256 -3.75 17.86 3.29
C LYS A 256 -2.87 16.86 2.55
N MET A 257 -2.67 17.09 1.25
CA MET A 257 -1.81 16.24 0.43
C MET A 257 -0.40 16.10 1.02
N ALA A 258 0.22 17.19 1.43
CA ALA A 258 1.57 17.13 2.01
C ALA A 258 1.56 16.62 3.45
N VAL A 259 0.66 17.11 4.30
CA VAL A 259 0.64 16.75 5.72
C VAL A 259 0.28 15.29 5.92
N PHE A 260 -0.84 14.83 5.40
CA PHE A 260 -1.27 13.44 5.56
C PHE A 260 -0.43 12.48 4.70
N GLY A 261 -0.05 12.89 3.48
CA GLY A 261 0.83 12.09 2.64
C GLY A 261 2.21 11.89 3.26
N THR A 262 2.80 12.90 3.90
CA THR A 262 4.09 12.73 4.62
C THR A 262 3.94 11.81 5.84
N ILE A 263 2.82 11.86 6.56
CA ILE A 263 2.54 10.93 7.65
C ILE A 263 2.40 9.49 7.11
N HIS A 264 1.71 9.33 6.00
CA HIS A 264 1.54 8.05 5.30
C HIS A 264 2.89 7.44 4.91
N GLU A 265 3.70 8.17 4.12
CA GLU A 265 5.01 7.69 3.70
C GLU A 265 5.96 7.46 4.90
N GLY A 266 5.85 8.30 5.93
CA GLY A 266 6.56 8.11 7.20
C GLY A 266 6.20 6.79 7.90
N GLY A 267 4.95 6.37 7.83
CA GLY A 267 4.49 5.08 8.35
C GLY A 267 5.11 3.90 7.63
N HIS A 268 5.15 3.92 6.30
CA HIS A 268 5.87 2.95 5.48
C HIS A 268 7.36 2.88 5.85
N ALA A 269 7.99 4.04 5.97
CA ALA A 269 9.42 4.09 6.25
C ALA A 269 9.77 3.62 7.66
N ILE A 270 8.97 3.96 8.67
CA ILE A 270 9.17 3.46 10.04
C ILE A 270 9.06 1.93 10.07
N TYR A 271 8.17 1.33 9.28
CA TYR A 271 8.11 -0.12 9.15
C TYR A 271 9.44 -0.70 8.66
N GLU A 272 9.97 -0.18 7.55
CA GLU A 272 11.19 -0.69 6.94
C GLU A 272 12.45 -0.38 7.76
N GLN A 273 12.50 0.75 8.46
CA GLN A 273 13.60 1.09 9.38
C GLN A 273 13.68 0.17 10.61
N ASN A 274 12.61 -0.61 10.90
CA ASN A 274 12.52 -1.42 12.12
C ASN A 274 12.36 -2.93 11.85
N PHE A 275 12.75 -3.43 10.66
CA PHE A 275 12.95 -4.86 10.45
C PHE A 275 14.08 -5.37 11.35
N ASP A 276 13.99 -6.63 11.77
CA ASP A 276 15.06 -7.23 12.58
C ASP A 276 16.39 -7.21 11.81
N ALA A 277 17.45 -6.72 12.45
CA ALA A 277 18.78 -6.64 11.87
C ALA A 277 19.32 -8.00 11.37
N ALA A 278 18.85 -9.12 11.96
CA ALA A 278 19.20 -10.45 11.52
C ALA A 278 18.67 -10.82 10.13
N LEU A 279 17.65 -10.11 9.61
CA LEU A 279 17.05 -10.33 8.30
C LEU A 279 17.79 -9.59 7.18
N VAL A 280 18.61 -8.59 7.53
CA VAL A 280 19.31 -7.73 6.56
C VAL A 280 20.25 -8.55 5.67
N GLY A 281 20.18 -8.29 4.36
CA GLY A 281 20.91 -9.04 3.34
C GLY A 281 20.22 -10.34 2.90
N THR A 282 18.95 -10.49 3.26
CA THR A 282 18.06 -11.55 2.77
C THR A 282 16.72 -10.93 2.29
N PRO A 283 15.94 -11.60 1.42
CA PRO A 283 14.64 -11.12 0.98
C PRO A 283 13.60 -11.01 2.10
N LEU A 284 13.94 -11.49 3.31
CA LEU A 284 13.09 -11.41 4.49
C LEU A 284 13.06 -10.00 5.11
N ALA A 285 14.10 -9.18 4.87
CA ALA A 285 14.12 -7.78 5.27
C ALA A 285 13.24 -6.93 4.33
N ASN A 286 11.97 -7.30 4.22
CA ASN A 286 10.96 -6.63 3.40
C ASN A 286 9.60 -6.78 4.07
N GLY A 287 8.59 -6.01 3.64
CA GLY A 287 7.24 -6.10 4.19
C GLY A 287 6.60 -7.47 3.98
N ALA A 288 5.92 -7.98 5.00
CA ALA A 288 5.28 -9.30 4.99
C ALA A 288 4.27 -9.48 3.85
N SER A 289 3.56 -8.40 3.53
CA SER A 289 2.65 -8.26 2.39
C SER A 289 2.44 -6.79 2.07
N MET A 290 1.81 -6.49 0.93
CA MET A 290 1.41 -5.12 0.60
C MET A 290 0.39 -4.57 1.60
N GLY A 291 -0.55 -5.40 2.08
CA GLY A 291 -1.53 -4.98 3.08
C GLY A 291 -0.92 -4.74 4.47
N ILE A 292 0.05 -5.54 4.92
CA ILE A 292 0.79 -5.23 6.15
C ILE A 292 1.60 -3.95 5.99
N HIS A 293 2.24 -3.75 4.84
CA HIS A 293 2.99 -2.52 4.55
C HIS A 293 2.07 -1.30 4.57
N GLU A 294 0.94 -1.36 3.90
CA GLU A 294 -0.09 -0.32 3.89
C GLU A 294 -0.72 -0.12 5.26
N SER A 295 -0.81 -1.17 6.09
CA SER A 295 -1.35 -1.02 7.44
C SER A 295 -0.49 -0.11 8.33
N GLN A 296 0.81 -0.02 8.06
CA GLN A 296 1.72 0.83 8.83
C GLN A 296 1.61 2.30 8.41
N SER A 297 1.42 2.58 7.13
CA SER A 297 1.12 3.92 6.63
C SER A 297 -0.23 4.42 7.13
N LEU A 298 -1.29 3.60 6.97
CA LEU A 298 -2.64 3.93 7.38
C LEU A 298 -2.82 3.98 8.92
N PHE A 299 -2.01 3.23 9.66
CA PHE A 299 -1.96 3.38 11.11
C PHE A 299 -1.58 4.82 11.49
N TYR A 300 -0.50 5.34 10.96
CA TYR A 300 -0.08 6.70 11.28
C TYR A 300 -0.96 7.77 10.63
N GLU A 301 -1.37 7.62 9.38
CA GLU A 301 -2.20 8.59 8.68
C GLU A 301 -3.64 8.61 9.20
N ILE A 302 -4.31 7.44 9.16
CA ILE A 302 -5.75 7.36 9.41
C ILE A 302 -6.05 7.14 10.89
N ILE A 303 -5.39 6.18 11.54
CA ILE A 303 -5.69 5.89 12.94
C ILE A 303 -5.21 7.03 13.84
N ILE A 304 -3.96 7.46 13.70
CA ILE A 304 -3.35 8.51 14.53
C ILE A 304 -3.61 9.90 13.95
N GLY A 305 -3.10 10.22 12.77
CA GLY A 305 -3.07 11.57 12.17
C GLY A 305 -4.44 12.17 11.90
N SER A 306 -5.45 11.32 11.64
CA SER A 306 -6.84 11.75 11.48
C SER A 306 -7.66 11.70 12.78
N SER A 307 -7.04 11.43 13.95
CA SER A 307 -7.73 11.35 15.24
C SER A 307 -7.90 12.72 15.92
N LEU A 308 -8.92 12.84 16.75
CA LEU A 308 -9.11 14.06 17.56
C LEU A 308 -7.99 14.24 18.61
N ALA A 309 -7.44 13.13 19.14
CA ALA A 309 -6.33 13.14 20.09
C ALA A 309 -5.07 13.77 19.46
N PHE A 310 -4.74 13.37 18.24
CA PHE A 310 -3.64 13.95 17.48
C PHE A 310 -3.81 15.47 17.29
N TRP A 311 -4.97 15.93 16.85
CA TRP A 311 -5.21 17.34 16.58
C TRP A 311 -5.31 18.17 17.88
N LYS A 312 -5.76 17.59 18.99
CA LYS A 312 -5.70 18.28 20.31
C LYS A 312 -4.27 18.65 20.70
N SER A 313 -3.31 17.81 20.38
CA SER A 313 -1.89 18.06 20.66
C SER A 313 -1.23 18.99 19.63
N ASN A 314 -1.53 18.79 18.35
CA ASN A 314 -0.76 19.39 17.26
C ASN A 314 -1.39 20.68 16.68
N TYR A 315 -2.66 20.97 16.98
CA TYR A 315 -3.38 22.06 16.33
C TYR A 315 -2.82 23.44 16.68
N ALA A 316 -2.42 23.67 17.95
CA ALA A 316 -1.82 24.95 18.34
C ALA A 316 -0.50 25.22 17.60
N ASP A 317 0.32 24.20 17.41
CA ASP A 317 1.56 24.30 16.64
C ASP A 317 1.27 24.50 15.15
N PHE A 318 0.29 23.76 14.61
CA PHE A 318 -0.16 23.92 13.24
C PHE A 318 -0.65 25.35 12.98
N GLN A 319 -1.49 25.91 13.86
CA GLN A 319 -1.91 27.30 13.78
C GLN A 319 -0.73 28.27 13.84
N ALA A 320 0.22 28.05 14.75
CA ALA A 320 1.39 28.91 14.90
C ALA A 320 2.27 28.94 13.66
N ILE A 321 2.51 27.77 13.05
CA ILE A 321 3.29 27.63 11.82
C ILE A 321 2.55 28.24 10.62
N THR A 322 1.26 27.98 10.51
CA THR A 322 0.46 28.37 9.33
C THR A 322 -0.08 29.79 9.35
N LYS A 323 0.17 30.58 10.43
CA LYS A 323 -0.34 31.97 10.55
C LYS A 323 -0.26 32.77 9.25
N PRO A 324 -1.30 33.55 8.92
CA PRO A 324 -2.55 33.77 9.65
C PRO A 324 -3.70 32.81 9.26
N ALA A 325 -3.41 31.73 8.54
CA ALA A 325 -4.38 30.89 7.82
C ALA A 325 -5.54 30.36 8.69
N PHE A 326 -5.24 29.87 9.90
CA PHE A 326 -6.22 29.24 10.79
C PHE A 326 -6.42 29.99 12.13
N ASP A 327 -5.97 31.22 12.24
CA ASP A 327 -6.02 31.98 13.52
C ASP A 327 -7.42 32.07 14.14
N GLN A 328 -8.47 32.07 13.32
CA GLN A 328 -9.86 32.20 13.76
C GLN A 328 -10.63 30.84 13.70
N VAL A 329 -9.98 29.76 13.29
CA VAL A 329 -10.63 28.46 13.16
C VAL A 329 -10.45 27.67 14.46
N LYS A 330 -11.57 27.21 15.04
CA LYS A 330 -11.52 26.36 16.23
C LYS A 330 -11.08 24.94 15.88
N LEU A 331 -10.42 24.28 16.82
CA LEU A 331 -10.00 22.88 16.67
C LEU A 331 -11.15 21.96 16.24
N GLU A 332 -12.33 22.13 16.83
CA GLU A 332 -13.48 21.26 16.52
C GLU A 332 -13.94 21.43 15.08
N ASP A 333 -14.03 22.67 14.58
CA ASP A 333 -14.42 22.97 13.21
C ASP A 333 -13.37 22.45 12.22
N PHE A 334 -12.08 22.64 12.52
CA PHE A 334 -10.97 22.13 11.74
C PHE A 334 -11.00 20.59 11.68
N TYR A 335 -11.10 19.92 12.84
CA TYR A 335 -11.13 18.46 12.91
C TYR A 335 -12.31 17.87 12.12
N ARG A 336 -13.48 18.46 12.22
CA ARG A 336 -14.65 18.04 11.46
C ARG A 336 -14.45 18.23 9.96
N ALA A 337 -13.86 19.34 9.55
CA ALA A 337 -13.59 19.65 8.15
C ALA A 337 -12.56 18.69 7.51
N VAL A 338 -11.45 18.40 8.18
CA VAL A 338 -10.42 17.48 7.63
C VAL A 338 -10.89 16.03 7.53
N ASN A 339 -11.94 15.65 8.29
CA ASN A 339 -12.55 14.33 8.27
C ASN A 339 -13.91 14.30 7.54
N ILE A 340 -14.19 15.27 6.68
CA ILE A 340 -15.43 15.23 5.88
C ILE A 340 -15.46 14.01 4.97
N SER A 341 -16.65 13.41 4.79
CA SER A 341 -16.87 12.31 3.85
C SER A 341 -17.86 12.71 2.77
N GLU A 342 -17.46 12.55 1.53
CA GLU A 342 -18.28 12.84 0.34
C GLU A 342 -17.95 11.81 -0.75
N SER A 343 -18.98 11.31 -1.45
CA SER A 343 -18.73 10.45 -2.61
C SER A 343 -17.90 11.19 -3.65
N SER A 344 -16.80 10.58 -4.09
CA SER A 344 -15.93 11.09 -5.15
C SER A 344 -15.76 10.05 -6.25
N LEU A 345 -15.42 10.49 -7.47
CA LEU A 345 -15.15 9.57 -8.57
C LEU A 345 -13.73 9.00 -8.52
N ILE A 346 -12.79 9.74 -7.97
CA ILE A 346 -11.36 9.43 -8.03
C ILE A 346 -10.91 8.74 -6.73
N ARG A 347 -10.42 7.50 -6.86
CA ARG A 347 -10.02 6.67 -5.71
C ARG A 347 -8.98 7.34 -4.81
N ILE A 348 -7.94 7.93 -5.38
CA ILE A 348 -6.85 8.57 -4.60
C ILE A 348 -7.29 9.86 -3.90
N GLU A 349 -8.47 10.40 -4.20
CA GLU A 349 -9.07 11.57 -3.57
C GLU A 349 -10.18 11.19 -2.58
N ALA A 350 -10.50 9.89 -2.48
CA ALA A 350 -11.57 9.40 -1.63
C ALA A 350 -11.23 9.59 -0.14
N ASP A 351 -12.26 9.92 0.64
CA ASP A 351 -12.16 9.99 2.10
C ASP A 351 -12.07 8.62 2.76
N THR A 352 -11.70 8.58 4.03
CA THR A 352 -11.49 7.34 4.78
C THR A 352 -12.73 6.42 4.83
N LEU A 353 -13.95 6.96 4.80
CA LEU A 353 -15.19 6.16 4.85
C LEU A 353 -15.49 5.51 3.50
N THR A 354 -15.30 6.25 2.40
CA THR A 354 -15.65 5.77 1.07
C THR A 354 -14.52 5.03 0.35
N TYR A 355 -13.26 5.21 0.76
CA TYR A 355 -12.09 4.57 0.15
C TYR A 355 -12.20 3.04 0.03
N PRO A 356 -12.64 2.29 1.07
CA PRO A 356 -12.81 0.84 0.93
C PRO A 356 -13.81 0.45 -0.16
N LEU A 357 -14.86 1.24 -0.40
CA LEU A 357 -15.83 0.96 -1.47
C LEU A 357 -15.19 1.05 -2.86
N HIS A 358 -14.28 2.00 -3.08
CA HIS A 358 -13.51 2.08 -4.31
C HIS A 358 -12.65 0.84 -4.55
N ILE A 359 -12.08 0.27 -3.48
CA ILE A 359 -11.27 -0.95 -3.57
C ILE A 359 -12.15 -2.16 -3.86
N MET A 360 -13.31 -2.28 -3.22
CA MET A 360 -14.24 -3.39 -3.45
C MET A 360 -14.76 -3.42 -4.88
N ILE A 361 -15.06 -2.27 -5.47
CA ILE A 361 -15.43 -2.15 -6.89
C ILE A 361 -14.35 -2.77 -7.77
N ARG A 362 -13.09 -2.41 -7.56
CA ARG A 362 -11.96 -2.94 -8.33
C ARG A 362 -11.76 -4.43 -8.13
N TYR A 363 -11.82 -4.88 -6.89
CA TYR A 363 -11.74 -6.30 -6.55
C TYR A 363 -12.80 -7.15 -7.27
N GLU A 364 -14.06 -6.72 -7.24
CA GLU A 364 -15.14 -7.45 -7.89
C GLU A 364 -14.98 -7.48 -9.41
N LEU A 365 -14.57 -6.37 -10.02
CA LEU A 365 -14.30 -6.28 -11.45
C LEU A 365 -13.09 -7.14 -11.86
N GLU A 366 -12.00 -7.09 -11.11
CA GLU A 366 -10.82 -7.93 -11.36
C GLU A 366 -11.14 -9.42 -11.25
N LYS A 367 -11.84 -9.81 -10.19
CA LYS A 367 -12.29 -11.19 -9.98
C LYS A 367 -13.13 -11.68 -11.17
N ALA A 368 -14.10 -10.88 -11.59
CA ALA A 368 -14.95 -11.22 -12.73
C ALA A 368 -14.17 -11.28 -14.05
N LEU A 369 -13.23 -10.36 -14.29
CA LEU A 369 -12.35 -10.38 -15.46
C LEU A 369 -11.47 -11.64 -15.47
N ILE A 370 -10.78 -11.95 -14.39
CA ILE A 370 -9.86 -13.11 -14.31
C ILE A 370 -10.61 -14.43 -14.46
N ASN A 371 -11.78 -14.56 -13.85
CA ASN A 371 -12.62 -15.75 -13.96
C ASN A 371 -13.38 -15.88 -15.29
N GLY A 372 -13.35 -14.83 -16.15
CA GLY A 372 -14.02 -14.83 -17.46
C GLY A 372 -15.53 -14.60 -17.39
N GLU A 373 -16.00 -14.00 -16.31
CA GLU A 373 -17.40 -13.63 -16.08
C GLU A 373 -17.73 -12.24 -16.65
N LEU A 374 -16.70 -11.42 -16.92
CA LEU A 374 -16.79 -10.09 -17.51
C LEU A 374 -15.84 -9.97 -18.70
N GLU A 375 -16.34 -9.44 -19.82
CA GLU A 375 -15.51 -9.13 -20.98
C GLU A 375 -14.97 -7.70 -20.91
N VAL A 376 -13.74 -7.47 -21.41
CA VAL A 376 -13.08 -6.15 -21.32
C VAL A 376 -13.91 -5.03 -21.98
N LYS A 377 -14.58 -5.32 -23.10
CA LYS A 377 -15.43 -4.35 -23.80
C LYS A 377 -16.60 -3.83 -22.95
N ASP A 378 -17.07 -4.64 -21.98
CA ASP A 378 -18.20 -4.32 -21.11
C ASP A 378 -17.74 -3.63 -19.79
N LEU A 379 -16.42 -3.54 -19.57
CA LEU A 379 -15.83 -3.02 -18.35
C LEU A 379 -16.21 -1.56 -18.03
N PRO A 380 -16.24 -0.60 -18.97
CA PRO A 380 -16.67 0.77 -18.67
C PRO A 380 -18.10 0.83 -18.12
N LYS A 381 -19.01 0.02 -18.69
CA LYS A 381 -20.38 -0.07 -18.20
C LYS A 381 -20.45 -0.69 -16.80
N ALA A 382 -19.77 -1.82 -16.61
CA ALA A 382 -19.74 -2.52 -15.32
C ALA A 382 -19.13 -1.63 -14.21
N TRP A 383 -18.09 -0.86 -14.56
CA TRP A 383 -17.50 0.16 -13.67
C TRP A 383 -18.53 1.20 -13.24
N GLY A 384 -19.23 1.81 -14.18
CA GLY A 384 -20.26 2.80 -13.89
C GLY A 384 -21.40 2.24 -13.03
N ASP A 385 -21.86 1.02 -13.33
CA ASP A 385 -22.91 0.34 -12.57
C ASP A 385 -22.49 0.11 -11.11
N LYS A 386 -21.23 -0.31 -10.86
CA LYS A 386 -20.69 -0.49 -9.52
C LYS A 386 -20.50 0.82 -8.75
N TYR A 387 -20.06 1.89 -9.43
CA TYR A 387 -19.97 3.21 -8.81
C TYR A 387 -21.33 3.75 -8.39
N GLU A 388 -22.36 3.57 -9.22
CA GLU A 388 -23.73 3.95 -8.87
C GLU A 388 -24.27 3.13 -7.70
N GLU A 389 -24.01 1.81 -7.68
CA GLU A 389 -24.42 0.90 -6.61
C GLU A 389 -23.78 1.28 -5.26
N TYR A 390 -22.46 1.54 -5.24
CA TYR A 390 -21.70 1.69 -3.98
C TYR A 390 -21.56 3.13 -3.51
N LEU A 391 -21.44 4.06 -4.44
CA LEU A 391 -21.14 5.46 -4.13
C LEU A 391 -22.30 6.41 -4.45
N GLY A 392 -23.35 5.93 -5.14
CA GLY A 392 -24.48 6.73 -5.56
C GLY A 392 -24.15 7.77 -6.65
N ILE A 393 -22.99 7.63 -7.31
CA ILE A 393 -22.51 8.51 -8.37
C ILE A 393 -22.03 7.67 -9.54
N ARG A 394 -22.06 8.23 -10.74
CA ARG A 394 -21.62 7.56 -11.95
C ARG A 394 -20.64 8.44 -12.73
N PRO A 395 -19.48 7.90 -13.16
CA PRO A 395 -18.58 8.64 -14.05
C PRO A 395 -19.27 9.00 -15.35
N ASP A 396 -19.08 10.23 -15.80
CA ASP A 396 -19.58 10.76 -17.08
C ASP A 396 -18.62 10.53 -18.24
N ASN A 397 -17.41 10.06 -17.95
CA ASN A 397 -16.36 9.78 -18.90
C ASN A 397 -15.42 8.69 -18.40
N ASP A 398 -14.62 8.09 -19.30
CA ASP A 398 -13.71 6.99 -18.98
C ASP A 398 -12.46 7.45 -18.21
N THR A 399 -12.03 8.69 -18.40
CA THR A 399 -10.88 9.27 -17.68
C THR A 399 -11.12 9.32 -16.17
N ASN A 400 -12.33 9.71 -15.75
CA ASN A 400 -12.77 9.69 -14.35
C ASN A 400 -13.38 8.35 -13.93
N GLY A 401 -13.50 7.42 -14.86
CA GLY A 401 -14.00 6.08 -14.69
C GLY A 401 -12.90 5.04 -14.79
N VAL A 402 -13.07 4.13 -15.70
CA VAL A 402 -12.26 2.93 -15.91
C VAL A 402 -10.77 3.18 -16.21
N LEU A 403 -10.42 4.37 -16.71
CA LEU A 403 -9.03 4.77 -17.03
C LEU A 403 -8.32 5.50 -15.88
N GLN A 404 -8.91 5.64 -14.69
CA GLN A 404 -8.30 6.44 -13.63
C GLN A 404 -7.05 5.81 -13.01
N ASP A 405 -6.91 4.48 -13.00
CA ASP A 405 -5.80 3.76 -12.38
C ASP A 405 -4.89 3.10 -13.43
N ILE A 406 -3.58 3.21 -13.26
CA ILE A 406 -2.58 2.60 -14.14
C ILE A 406 -2.39 1.09 -13.91
N HIS A 407 -2.80 0.56 -12.77
CA HIS A 407 -2.50 -0.81 -12.30
C HIS A 407 -2.74 -1.88 -13.38
N TRP A 408 -3.87 -1.82 -14.06
CA TRP A 408 -4.19 -2.81 -15.09
C TRP A 408 -3.30 -2.73 -16.33
N ALA A 409 -2.81 -1.54 -16.66
CA ALA A 409 -1.83 -1.36 -17.73
C ALA A 409 -0.48 -1.99 -17.37
N GLY A 410 -0.09 -1.92 -16.09
CA GLY A 410 1.07 -2.62 -15.50
C GLY A 410 0.84 -4.13 -15.30
N GLY A 411 -0.41 -4.60 -15.44
CA GLY A 411 -0.75 -5.99 -15.19
C GLY A 411 -0.87 -6.37 -13.71
N ASP A 412 -1.09 -5.38 -12.83
CA ASP A 412 -1.13 -5.53 -11.37
C ASP A 412 -2.51 -6.00 -10.89
N PHE A 413 -2.99 -7.12 -11.40
CA PHE A 413 -4.21 -7.77 -10.93
C PHE A 413 -3.96 -8.49 -9.60
N GLY A 414 -4.84 -8.31 -8.63
CA GLY A 414 -4.71 -8.85 -7.28
C GLY A 414 -4.13 -7.86 -6.27
N TYR A 415 -3.69 -6.68 -6.71
CA TYR A 415 -3.06 -5.66 -5.87
C TYR A 415 -4.07 -4.85 -5.05
N PHE A 416 -5.17 -4.40 -5.65
CA PHE A 416 -6.13 -3.48 -5.01
C PHE A 416 -6.65 -3.93 -3.64
N PRO A 417 -6.93 -5.22 -3.38
CA PRO A 417 -7.39 -5.65 -2.06
C PRO A 417 -6.46 -5.25 -0.91
N SER A 418 -5.15 -5.18 -1.14
CA SER A 418 -4.14 -4.82 -0.14
C SER A 418 -4.42 -3.47 0.53
N TYR A 419 -4.95 -2.50 -0.21
CA TYR A 419 -5.29 -1.18 0.32
C TYR A 419 -6.39 -1.25 1.39
N ALA A 420 -7.48 -1.98 1.14
CA ALA A 420 -8.57 -2.14 2.11
C ALA A 420 -8.16 -3.07 3.26
N LEU A 421 -7.40 -4.12 2.97
CA LEU A 421 -6.82 -5.00 3.99
C LEU A 421 -5.91 -4.22 4.93
N GLY A 422 -5.07 -3.34 4.40
CA GLY A 422 -4.20 -2.48 5.20
C GLY A 422 -4.96 -1.68 6.24
N LEU A 423 -6.06 -1.05 5.84
CA LEU A 423 -6.90 -0.29 6.78
C LEU A 423 -7.54 -1.19 7.85
N MET A 424 -7.99 -2.38 7.48
CA MET A 424 -8.54 -3.34 8.44
C MET A 424 -7.48 -3.87 9.40
N TYR A 425 -6.29 -4.21 8.92
CA TYR A 425 -5.17 -4.62 9.77
C TYR A 425 -4.79 -3.50 10.75
N ALA A 426 -4.66 -2.26 10.27
CA ALA A 426 -4.34 -1.11 11.12
C ALA A 426 -5.36 -0.92 12.25
N ALA A 427 -6.66 -1.01 11.94
CA ALA A 427 -7.72 -0.89 12.93
C ALA A 427 -7.69 -2.03 13.95
N GLN A 428 -7.43 -3.27 13.52
CA GLN A 428 -7.36 -4.43 14.40
C GLN A 428 -6.11 -4.39 15.29
N PHE A 429 -4.94 -4.00 14.76
CA PHE A 429 -3.74 -3.76 15.55
C PHE A 429 -3.95 -2.65 16.58
N PHE A 430 -4.59 -1.55 16.18
CA PHE A 430 -4.90 -0.46 17.11
C PHE A 430 -5.81 -0.90 18.25
N ASN A 431 -6.83 -1.70 17.96
CA ASN A 431 -7.70 -2.26 18.99
C ASN A 431 -6.93 -3.12 20.00
N GLN A 432 -5.96 -3.93 19.54
CA GLN A 432 -5.12 -4.71 20.44
C GLN A 432 -4.17 -3.81 21.23
N MET A 433 -3.55 -2.85 20.58
CA MET A 433 -2.68 -1.85 21.22
C MET A 433 -3.42 -1.11 22.36
N GLN A 434 -4.69 -0.72 22.15
CA GLN A 434 -5.51 -0.08 23.20
C GLN A 434 -5.74 -0.94 24.43
N LYS A 435 -5.77 -2.27 24.29
CA LYS A 435 -5.89 -3.20 25.41
C LYS A 435 -4.59 -3.29 26.23
N GLU A 436 -3.45 -3.16 25.57
CA GLU A 436 -2.12 -3.29 26.16
C GLU A 436 -1.55 -1.96 26.66
N ILE A 437 -1.96 -0.84 26.02
CA ILE A 437 -1.56 0.53 26.38
C ILE A 437 -2.79 1.32 26.84
N PRO A 438 -3.16 1.28 28.13
CA PRO A 438 -4.42 1.85 28.60
C PRO A 438 -4.57 3.37 28.39
N ASN A 439 -3.45 4.11 28.28
CA ASN A 439 -3.44 5.58 28.15
C ASN A 439 -3.07 6.03 26.72
N ILE A 440 -3.43 5.27 25.72
CA ILE A 440 -3.02 5.52 24.33
C ILE A 440 -3.42 6.91 23.81
N ASP A 441 -4.61 7.42 24.18
CA ASP A 441 -5.03 8.77 23.80
C ASP A 441 -4.12 9.85 24.40
N ALA A 442 -3.57 9.63 25.59
CA ALA A 442 -2.62 10.54 26.21
C ALA A 442 -1.25 10.50 25.50
N ILE A 443 -0.84 9.33 25.02
CA ILE A 443 0.39 9.19 24.22
C ILE A 443 0.21 9.89 22.87
N ILE A 444 -0.91 9.68 22.18
CA ILE A 444 -1.22 10.35 20.91
C ILE A 444 -1.31 11.88 21.12
N ALA A 445 -1.79 12.31 22.28
CA ALA A 445 -1.83 13.72 22.68
C ALA A 445 -0.50 14.25 23.27
N SER A 446 0.58 13.49 23.21
CA SER A 446 1.92 13.89 23.65
C SER A 446 2.80 14.32 22.45
N ASP A 447 4.05 14.68 22.73
CA ASP A 447 5.05 15.01 21.73
C ASP A 447 5.95 13.82 21.34
N ASP A 448 5.65 12.60 21.85
CA ASP A 448 6.46 11.41 21.65
C ASP A 448 5.58 10.18 21.43
N TYR A 449 5.74 9.54 20.25
CA TYR A 449 5.03 8.31 19.87
C TYR A 449 5.93 7.08 19.95
N SER A 450 7.05 7.16 20.66
CA SER A 450 8.01 6.04 20.77
C SER A 450 7.38 4.76 21.33
N GLU A 451 6.45 4.84 22.28
CA GLU A 451 5.74 3.69 22.84
C GLU A 451 4.89 2.97 21.77
N LEU A 452 4.22 3.73 20.89
CA LEU A 452 3.45 3.18 19.76
C LEU A 452 4.39 2.48 18.75
N LYS A 453 5.51 3.13 18.42
CA LYS A 453 6.52 2.57 17.53
C LYS A 453 7.13 1.29 18.10
N ILE A 454 7.48 1.27 19.37
CA ILE A 454 8.02 0.08 20.06
C ILE A 454 7.01 -1.07 19.97
N TRP A 455 5.74 -0.80 20.27
CA TRP A 455 4.69 -1.83 20.19
C TRP A 455 4.58 -2.40 18.78
N LEU A 456 4.51 -1.53 17.75
CA LEU A 456 4.46 -1.97 16.34
C LEU A 456 5.71 -2.74 15.93
N THR A 457 6.89 -2.32 16.40
CA THR A 457 8.15 -3.02 16.12
C THR A 457 8.12 -4.44 16.69
N GLU A 458 7.68 -4.59 17.94
CA GLU A 458 7.66 -5.90 18.61
C GLU A 458 6.60 -6.85 18.06
N HIS A 459 5.47 -6.33 17.58
CA HIS A 459 4.32 -7.14 17.17
C HIS A 459 4.18 -7.29 15.64
N VAL A 460 4.81 -6.39 14.87
CA VAL A 460 4.66 -6.38 13.39
C VAL A 460 5.99 -6.23 12.67
N HIS A 461 6.77 -5.15 12.95
CA HIS A 461 7.87 -4.74 12.09
C HIS A 461 9.00 -5.76 12.05
N LYS A 462 9.45 -6.26 13.22
CA LYS A 462 10.61 -7.15 13.33
C LYS A 462 10.50 -8.44 12.52
N PHE A 463 9.28 -8.83 12.18
CA PHE A 463 9.08 -10.10 11.47
C PHE A 463 9.42 -10.02 9.98
N GLY A 464 9.35 -8.84 9.35
CA GLY A 464 9.52 -8.75 7.90
C GLY A 464 8.69 -9.82 7.18
N LYS A 465 9.30 -10.54 6.24
CA LYS A 465 8.68 -11.68 5.52
C LYS A 465 8.81 -13.05 6.22
N THR A 466 9.29 -13.11 7.45
CA THR A 466 9.37 -14.41 8.16
C THR A 466 8.01 -15.00 8.49
N LYS A 467 6.96 -14.18 8.53
CA LYS A 467 5.56 -14.57 8.75
C LYS A 467 4.64 -14.04 7.65
N LYS A 468 3.59 -14.79 7.35
CA LYS A 468 2.51 -14.33 6.47
C LYS A 468 1.63 -13.27 7.15
N PRO A 469 0.88 -12.42 6.41
CA PRO A 469 0.08 -11.34 6.99
C PRO A 469 -0.94 -11.83 8.02
N LEU A 470 -1.69 -12.89 7.73
CA LEU A 470 -2.67 -13.43 8.68
C LEU A 470 -2.03 -14.12 9.89
N GLU A 471 -0.81 -14.62 9.79
CA GLU A 471 -0.04 -15.13 10.93
C GLU A 471 0.34 -13.98 11.87
N ILE A 472 0.89 -12.88 11.34
CA ILE A 472 1.19 -11.67 12.12
C ILE A 472 -0.06 -11.17 12.83
N LEU A 473 -1.18 -11.07 12.10
CA LEU A 473 -2.44 -10.60 12.64
C LEU A 473 -2.93 -11.49 13.79
N THR A 474 -2.96 -12.80 13.58
CA THR A 474 -3.46 -13.77 14.56
C THR A 474 -2.55 -13.85 15.79
N ASP A 475 -1.23 -13.87 15.60
CA ASP A 475 -0.27 -13.90 16.70
C ASP A 475 -0.35 -12.63 17.56
N THR A 476 -0.60 -11.48 16.93
CA THR A 476 -0.70 -10.19 17.62
C THR A 476 -2.02 -10.00 18.33
N THR A 477 -3.14 -10.42 17.71
CA THR A 477 -4.49 -10.04 18.18
C THR A 477 -5.27 -11.21 18.78
N GLY A 478 -4.80 -12.45 18.60
CA GLY A 478 -5.46 -13.68 19.07
C GLY A 478 -6.62 -14.15 18.19
N GLU A 479 -6.88 -13.48 17.05
CA GLU A 479 -7.97 -13.82 16.14
C GLU A 479 -7.59 -13.53 14.68
N GLY A 480 -8.32 -14.12 13.72
CA GLY A 480 -8.21 -13.82 12.31
C GLY A 480 -8.72 -12.42 11.96
N LEU A 481 -8.76 -12.10 10.65
CA LEU A 481 -9.21 -10.80 10.16
C LEU A 481 -10.67 -10.53 10.55
N ASN A 482 -10.87 -9.45 11.32
CA ASN A 482 -12.18 -9.05 11.84
C ASN A 482 -12.49 -7.58 11.46
N PRO A 483 -13.40 -7.35 10.50
CA PRO A 483 -13.70 -6.01 10.02
C PRO A 483 -14.46 -5.13 11.04
N THR A 484 -14.98 -5.70 12.13
CA THR A 484 -15.74 -4.96 13.15
C THR A 484 -14.92 -3.82 13.74
N TYR A 485 -13.63 -4.03 13.95
CA TYR A 485 -12.75 -2.99 14.52
C TYR A 485 -12.63 -1.74 13.64
N LEU A 486 -12.59 -1.93 12.33
CA LEU A 486 -12.63 -0.82 11.38
C LEU A 486 -14.00 -0.12 11.42
N LEU A 487 -15.08 -0.87 11.40
CA LEU A 487 -16.44 -0.30 11.41
C LEU A 487 -16.73 0.49 12.69
N ASP A 488 -16.32 -0.02 13.84
CA ASP A 488 -16.46 0.67 15.14
C ASP A 488 -15.67 1.98 15.17
N LEU A 489 -14.45 1.97 14.61
CA LEU A 489 -13.61 3.15 14.51
C LEU A 489 -14.24 4.21 13.60
N LEU A 490 -14.72 3.79 12.42
CA LEU A 490 -15.38 4.67 11.45
C LEU A 490 -16.68 5.25 12.03
N GLU A 491 -17.53 4.41 12.60
CA GLU A 491 -18.80 4.86 13.20
C GLU A 491 -18.56 5.89 14.31
N LYS A 492 -17.64 5.61 15.23
CA LYS A 492 -17.26 6.53 16.31
C LYS A 492 -16.74 7.87 15.77
N ARG A 493 -15.88 7.84 14.75
CA ARG A 493 -15.33 9.04 14.11
C ARG A 493 -16.41 9.87 13.44
N TYR A 494 -17.21 9.25 12.59
CA TYR A 494 -18.22 9.97 11.81
C TYR A 494 -19.44 10.39 12.62
N ALA A 495 -19.78 9.68 13.71
CA ALA A 495 -20.74 10.15 14.69
C ALA A 495 -20.31 11.47 15.32
N TYR A 496 -19.02 11.64 15.63
CA TYR A 496 -18.49 12.92 16.13
C TYR A 496 -18.46 13.98 15.03
N VAL A 497 -17.93 13.66 13.85
CA VAL A 497 -17.75 14.59 12.72
C VAL A 497 -19.09 15.17 12.28
N TYR A 498 -20.11 14.33 12.11
CA TYR A 498 -21.45 14.69 11.64
C TYR A 498 -22.46 14.90 12.74
N GLN A 499 -22.09 14.68 14.00
CA GLN A 499 -22.92 14.94 15.20
C GLN A 499 -24.23 14.13 15.22
N PHE A 500 -24.29 12.96 14.61
CA PHE A 500 -25.41 12.04 14.79
C PHE A 500 -25.24 11.18 16.06
N ASN A 501 -26.30 10.51 16.54
CA ASN A 501 -26.33 9.76 17.82
C ASN A 501 -26.04 10.63 19.08
N LYS A 502 -26.45 11.91 19.07
CA LYS A 502 -26.39 12.78 20.27
C LYS A 502 -27.67 12.70 21.08
#